data_2066f834627814b73db82a9b8921ea23
#
_entry.id   2066f834627814b73db82a9b8921ea23
#
_cell.length_a   1.000
_cell.length_b   1.000
_cell.length_c   1.000
_cell.angle_alpha   90.00
_cell.angle_beta   90.00
_cell.angle_gamma   90.00
#
_symmetry.space_group_name_H-M   'P 1'
#
loop_
_entity.id
_entity.type
_entity.pdbx_description
1 polymer ?
#
loop_
_entity_poly.entity_id
_entity_poly.type
_entity_poly.pdbx_seq_one_letter_code
_entity_poly.pdbx_strand_id
1 'polypeptide(L)'
;TLMSESLRNDGRVWVPAAKGDKRKPEEIPDTERDYYLERRYPAFGNLVPRDVASRAAKQACDEGRGVGPSGLAVYLDFRDAIIRLGKDVISERYGNLFEMYEKITGDDPYKTPMRIYPAVHYTMGGLWVDYNLMTTVPGLFALGECNFSDHGANRLGASALMQGLADGYFVIPYTIGDYLADEIRNPATPTSHPAFEEAEKSVNERIAKLKSINGKQTVEDLHKKLGKIMWDYCGMARNAEGLNKALGMIRDLKKEFWSDVKIPGDINEFNPELDKA
;
A
#
# COMPACT_ATOMS: atom_id res chain seq x y z
N THR A 1 -5.91 -5.80 3.63
CA THR A 1 -6.18 -5.42 2.26
C THR A 1 -7.65 -5.32 1.88
N LEU A 2 -8.66 -5.68 2.64
CA LEU A 2 -9.97 -5.85 2.00
C LEU A 2 -11.12 -5.34 2.85
N MET A 3 -11.13 -4.04 3.05
CA MET A 3 -12.33 -3.32 3.48
C MET A 3 -13.22 -2.95 2.27
N SER A 4 -13.22 -3.77 1.21
CA SER A 4 -14.06 -3.50 0.03
C SER A 4 -15.54 -3.57 0.41
N GLU A 5 -16.34 -2.71 -0.18
CA GLU A 5 -17.79 -2.71 0.01
C GLU A 5 -18.42 -4.05 -0.40
N SER A 6 -17.93 -4.65 -1.50
CA SER A 6 -18.44 -5.93 -2.01
C SER A 6 -18.39 -7.04 -0.96
N LEU A 7 -17.28 -7.21 -0.26
CA LEU A 7 -17.15 -8.21 0.80
C LEU A 7 -18.03 -7.91 2.01
N ARG A 8 -18.25 -6.64 2.33
CA ARG A 8 -19.07 -6.21 3.45
C ARG A 8 -20.57 -6.25 3.17
N ASN A 9 -20.99 -6.51 1.92
CA ASN A 9 -22.37 -6.78 1.62
C ASN A 9 -22.89 -8.05 2.31
N ASP A 10 -22.05 -9.05 2.42
CA ASP A 10 -22.40 -10.34 3.02
C ASP A 10 -21.58 -10.64 4.28
N GLY A 11 -20.31 -10.22 4.33
CA GLY A 11 -19.47 -10.38 5.51
C GLY A 11 -19.65 -9.26 6.53
N ARG A 12 -19.72 -9.60 7.82
CA ARG A 12 -19.83 -8.65 8.94
C ARG A 12 -18.49 -8.39 9.60
N VAL A 13 -18.21 -7.12 9.90
CA VAL A 13 -16.94 -6.72 10.52
C VAL A 13 -17.11 -6.57 12.04
N TRP A 14 -16.25 -7.23 12.81
CA TRP A 14 -16.28 -7.14 14.27
C TRP A 14 -14.90 -7.28 14.90
N VAL A 15 -14.80 -6.91 16.16
CA VAL A 15 -13.67 -7.16 17.06
C VAL A 15 -14.20 -7.67 18.41
N PRO A 16 -13.36 -8.30 19.27
CA PRO A 16 -13.75 -8.58 20.63
C PRO A 16 -14.15 -7.29 21.37
N ALA A 17 -15.17 -7.34 22.20
CA ALA A 17 -15.55 -6.19 23.01
C ALA A 17 -14.48 -5.83 24.06
N ALA A 18 -13.81 -6.85 24.60
CA ALA A 18 -12.72 -6.69 25.57
C ALA A 18 -11.40 -6.34 24.89
N LYS A 19 -10.61 -5.45 25.52
CA LYS A 19 -9.25 -5.14 25.08
C LYS A 19 -8.31 -6.31 25.37
N GLY A 20 -7.40 -6.58 24.44
CA GLY A 20 -6.37 -7.61 24.60
C GLY A 20 -6.90 -9.05 24.61
N ASP A 21 -8.13 -9.27 24.17
CA ASP A 21 -8.68 -10.61 24.03
C ASP A 21 -7.91 -11.39 22.95
N LYS A 22 -7.36 -12.54 23.32
CA LYS A 22 -6.56 -13.40 22.43
C LYS A 22 -7.24 -14.74 22.15
N ARG A 23 -8.48 -14.91 22.58
CA ARG A 23 -9.27 -16.11 22.28
C ARG A 23 -9.41 -16.27 20.75
N LYS A 24 -9.59 -17.50 20.31
CA LYS A 24 -9.97 -17.77 18.93
C LYS A 24 -11.38 -17.23 18.63
N PRO A 25 -11.68 -16.85 17.38
CA PRO A 25 -12.97 -16.26 17.07
C PRO A 25 -14.17 -17.19 17.37
N GLU A 26 -13.95 -18.51 17.35
CA GLU A 26 -14.98 -19.51 17.69
C GLU A 26 -15.28 -19.54 19.20
N GLU A 27 -14.33 -19.13 20.03
CA GLU A 27 -14.45 -19.12 21.50
C GLU A 27 -15.12 -17.83 22.01
N ILE A 28 -15.32 -16.82 21.15
CA ILE A 28 -15.93 -15.55 21.50
C ILE A 28 -17.42 -15.60 21.17
N PRO A 29 -18.30 -15.63 22.16
CA PRO A 29 -19.73 -15.62 21.93
C PRO A 29 -20.20 -14.31 21.27
N ASP A 30 -21.31 -14.34 20.55
CA ASP A 30 -21.83 -13.19 19.81
C ASP A 30 -22.09 -11.98 20.70
N THR A 31 -22.47 -12.19 21.95
CA THR A 31 -22.68 -11.14 22.96
C THR A 31 -21.40 -10.40 23.37
N GLU A 32 -20.24 -10.97 23.10
CA GLU A 32 -18.92 -10.38 23.39
C GLU A 32 -18.22 -9.89 22.10
N ARG A 33 -18.92 -9.88 20.96
CA ARG A 33 -18.47 -9.31 19.69
C ARG A 33 -18.95 -7.88 19.56
N ASP A 34 -18.05 -6.97 19.26
CA ASP A 34 -18.40 -5.60 18.93
C ASP A 34 -18.46 -5.44 17.39
N TYR A 35 -19.66 -5.42 16.83
CA TYR A 35 -19.94 -5.05 15.45
C TYR A 35 -19.84 -3.52 15.32
N TYR A 36 -18.63 -2.99 15.50
CA TYR A 36 -18.35 -1.59 15.71
C TYR A 36 -18.80 -0.67 14.57
N LEU A 37 -18.88 -1.15 13.32
CA LEU A 37 -19.42 -0.35 12.21
C LEU A 37 -20.92 -0.14 12.37
N GLU A 38 -21.67 -1.19 12.69
CA GLU A 38 -23.11 -1.14 12.91
C GLU A 38 -23.45 -0.27 14.13
N ARG A 39 -22.68 -0.38 15.19
CA ARG A 39 -22.86 0.40 16.41
C ARG A 39 -22.54 1.90 16.22
N ARG A 40 -21.46 2.22 15.51
CA ARG A 40 -21.00 3.61 15.31
C ARG A 40 -21.75 4.34 14.21
N TYR A 41 -22.23 3.63 13.22
CA TYR A 41 -22.85 4.17 12.02
C TYR A 41 -24.19 3.47 11.71
N PRO A 42 -25.20 3.59 12.58
CA PRO A 42 -26.42 2.79 12.45
C PRO A 42 -27.20 3.00 11.15
N ALA A 43 -27.04 4.16 10.48
CA ALA A 43 -27.69 4.45 9.21
C ALA A 43 -27.15 3.63 8.03
N PHE A 44 -25.86 3.27 8.06
CA PHE A 44 -25.18 2.53 6.99
C PHE A 44 -24.69 1.16 7.46
N GLY A 45 -24.52 1.00 8.77
CA GLY A 45 -24.02 -0.23 9.37
C GLY A 45 -22.70 -0.69 8.77
N ASN A 46 -22.67 -1.96 8.41
CA ASN A 46 -21.50 -2.57 7.80
C ASN A 46 -21.17 -2.02 6.39
N LEU A 47 -22.09 -1.29 5.75
CA LEU A 47 -21.95 -0.75 4.40
C LEU A 47 -21.47 0.72 4.36
N VAL A 48 -20.93 1.24 5.46
CA VAL A 48 -20.29 2.57 5.43
C VAL A 48 -19.21 2.65 4.34
N PRO A 49 -18.93 3.84 3.78
CA PRO A 49 -17.86 4.03 2.80
C PRO A 49 -16.53 3.42 3.29
N ARG A 50 -15.75 2.87 2.36
CA ARG A 50 -14.54 2.10 2.70
C ARG A 50 -13.49 2.90 3.46
N ASP A 51 -13.39 4.20 3.25
CA ASP A 51 -12.49 5.08 3.99
C ASP A 51 -12.92 5.22 5.45
N VAL A 52 -14.23 5.34 5.72
CA VAL A 52 -14.81 5.33 7.07
C VAL A 52 -14.58 4.00 7.76
N ALA A 53 -14.85 2.89 7.06
CA ALA A 53 -14.62 1.54 7.58
C ALA A 53 -13.14 1.30 7.92
N SER A 54 -12.23 1.80 7.07
CA SER A 54 -10.78 1.66 7.27
C SER A 54 -10.30 2.44 8.50
N ARG A 55 -10.76 3.69 8.67
CA ARG A 55 -10.46 4.49 9.88
C ARG A 55 -11.01 3.85 11.14
N ALA A 56 -12.23 3.33 11.08
CA ALA A 56 -12.85 2.65 12.21
C ALA A 56 -12.13 1.37 12.60
N ALA A 57 -11.64 0.59 11.62
CA ALA A 57 -10.83 -0.60 11.86
C ALA A 57 -9.49 -0.25 12.54
N LYS A 58 -8.78 0.77 12.02
CA LYS A 58 -7.55 1.25 12.66
C LYS A 58 -7.82 1.70 14.10
N GLN A 59 -8.86 2.47 14.33
CA GLN A 59 -9.21 2.93 15.67
C GLN A 59 -9.50 1.77 16.63
N ALA A 60 -10.21 0.72 16.18
CA ALA A 60 -10.45 -0.47 17.01
C ALA A 60 -9.14 -1.17 17.41
N CYS A 61 -8.17 -1.24 16.49
CA CYS A 61 -6.84 -1.77 16.78
C CYS A 61 -6.07 -0.86 17.76
N ASP A 62 -6.08 0.45 17.57
CA ASP A 62 -5.41 1.43 18.44
C ASP A 62 -6.02 1.43 19.86
N GLU A 63 -7.31 1.12 20.00
CA GLU A 63 -7.99 0.91 21.29
C GLU A 63 -7.55 -0.39 22.00
N GLY A 64 -6.71 -1.22 21.37
CA GLY A 64 -6.23 -2.49 21.90
C GLY A 64 -7.22 -3.65 21.75
N ARG A 65 -8.18 -3.54 20.80
CA ARG A 65 -9.16 -4.57 20.48
C ARG A 65 -8.86 -5.29 19.16
N GLY A 66 -7.72 -4.97 18.56
CA GLY A 66 -7.27 -5.64 17.37
C GLY A 66 -6.94 -7.12 17.60
N VAL A 67 -7.13 -7.92 16.58
CA VAL A 67 -6.97 -9.38 16.60
C VAL A 67 -5.73 -9.85 15.84
N GLY A 68 -5.45 -11.14 15.92
CA GLY A 68 -4.27 -11.74 15.31
C GLY A 68 -2.99 -11.53 16.13
N PRO A 69 -1.85 -12.11 15.70
CA PRO A 69 -0.60 -12.06 16.45
C PRO A 69 -0.07 -10.65 16.70
N SER A 70 -0.26 -9.75 15.75
CA SER A 70 0.18 -8.35 15.84
C SER A 70 -0.82 -7.42 16.54
N GLY A 71 -2.08 -7.85 16.76
CA GLY A 71 -3.16 -6.98 17.21
C GLY A 71 -3.57 -5.90 16.17
N LEU A 72 -3.12 -6.03 14.93
CA LEU A 72 -3.37 -5.07 13.85
C LEU A 72 -4.37 -5.60 12.82
N ALA A 73 -5.39 -6.35 13.26
CA ALA A 73 -6.44 -6.84 12.38
C ALA A 73 -7.82 -6.71 13.02
N VAL A 74 -8.85 -6.78 12.22
CA VAL A 74 -10.25 -6.95 12.61
C VAL A 74 -10.82 -8.17 11.89
N TYR A 75 -11.87 -8.77 12.42
CA TYR A 75 -12.52 -9.91 11.77
C TYR A 75 -13.50 -9.44 10.69
N LEU A 76 -13.51 -10.14 9.56
CA LEU A 76 -14.55 -10.12 8.54
C LEU A 76 -15.16 -11.52 8.48
N ASP A 77 -16.39 -11.64 8.90
CA ASP A 77 -17.08 -12.91 9.21
C ASP A 77 -18.23 -13.17 8.24
N PHE A 78 -18.18 -14.30 7.56
CA PHE A 78 -19.20 -14.71 6.61
C PHE A 78 -20.17 -15.77 7.14
N ARG A 79 -20.06 -16.18 8.41
CA ARG A 79 -20.89 -17.27 8.97
C ARG A 79 -22.39 -16.99 8.83
N ASP A 80 -22.83 -15.78 9.15
CA ASP A 80 -24.25 -15.41 9.04
C ASP A 80 -24.73 -15.47 7.58
N ALA A 81 -23.89 -15.02 6.64
CA ALA A 81 -24.21 -15.07 5.22
C ALA A 81 -24.25 -16.50 4.68
N ILE A 82 -23.34 -17.36 5.12
CA ILE A 82 -23.32 -18.78 4.74
C ILE A 82 -24.59 -19.50 5.25
N ILE A 83 -25.02 -19.19 6.48
CA ILE A 83 -26.25 -19.75 7.04
C ILE A 83 -27.47 -19.26 6.26
N ARG A 84 -27.52 -17.99 5.91
CA ARG A 84 -28.66 -17.33 5.25
C ARG A 84 -28.78 -17.68 3.77
N LEU A 85 -27.66 -17.69 3.04
CA LEU A 85 -27.62 -17.81 1.57
C LEU A 85 -27.15 -19.17 1.08
N GLY A 86 -26.49 -19.94 1.93
CA GLY A 86 -25.84 -21.19 1.56
C GLY A 86 -24.38 -20.97 1.10
N LYS A 87 -23.57 -22.02 1.28
CA LYS A 87 -22.15 -22.01 0.92
C LYS A 87 -21.93 -21.82 -0.58
N ASP A 88 -22.77 -22.40 -1.42
CA ASP A 88 -22.62 -22.35 -2.88
C ASP A 88 -22.75 -20.93 -3.42
N VAL A 89 -23.71 -20.14 -2.93
CA VAL A 89 -23.89 -18.73 -3.30
C VAL A 89 -22.71 -17.88 -2.86
N ILE A 90 -22.20 -18.12 -1.66
CA ILE A 90 -21.01 -17.40 -1.16
C ILE A 90 -19.76 -17.81 -1.97
N SER A 91 -19.65 -19.07 -2.35
CA SER A 91 -18.56 -19.56 -3.20
C SER A 91 -18.61 -18.96 -4.61
N GLU A 92 -19.78 -18.84 -5.21
CA GLU A 92 -19.94 -18.17 -6.49
C GLU A 92 -19.50 -16.71 -6.46
N ARG A 93 -19.82 -15.99 -5.38
CA ARG A 93 -19.49 -14.57 -5.22
C ARG A 93 -18.05 -14.30 -4.83
N TYR A 94 -17.48 -15.10 -3.93
CA TYR A 94 -16.22 -14.79 -3.24
C TYR A 94 -15.22 -15.94 -3.19
N GLY A 95 -15.53 -17.09 -3.81
CA GLY A 95 -14.72 -18.31 -3.70
C GLY A 95 -13.24 -18.12 -4.09
N ASN A 96 -12.98 -17.36 -5.15
CA ASN A 96 -11.63 -17.05 -5.58
C ASN A 96 -10.85 -16.24 -4.52
N LEU A 97 -11.50 -15.31 -3.81
CA LEU A 97 -10.88 -14.53 -2.75
C LEU A 97 -10.64 -15.37 -1.50
N PHE A 98 -11.56 -16.28 -1.20
CA PHE A 98 -11.43 -17.21 -0.07
C PHE A 98 -10.29 -18.19 -0.30
N GLU A 99 -10.18 -18.76 -1.51
CA GLU A 99 -9.07 -19.64 -1.88
C GLU A 99 -7.73 -18.93 -1.81
N MET A 100 -7.65 -17.68 -2.30
CA MET A 100 -6.45 -16.87 -2.22
C MET A 100 -6.08 -16.57 -0.75
N TYR A 101 -7.06 -16.24 0.09
CA TYR A 101 -6.84 -15.99 1.50
C TYR A 101 -6.32 -17.25 2.22
N GLU A 102 -6.96 -18.40 1.98
CA GLU A 102 -6.56 -19.68 2.56
C GLU A 102 -5.14 -20.09 2.14
N LYS A 103 -4.77 -19.90 0.87
CA LYS A 103 -3.40 -20.17 0.38
C LYS A 103 -2.34 -19.29 1.08
N ILE A 104 -2.69 -18.07 1.45
CA ILE A 104 -1.76 -17.12 2.11
C ILE A 104 -1.68 -17.37 3.61
N THR A 105 -2.80 -17.64 4.26
CA THR A 105 -2.90 -17.65 5.73
C THR A 105 -3.01 -19.03 6.34
N GLY A 106 -3.46 -20.03 5.58
CA GLY A 106 -3.84 -21.36 6.07
C GLY A 106 -5.22 -21.41 6.73
N ASP A 107 -5.94 -20.28 6.84
CA ASP A 107 -7.27 -20.22 7.46
C ASP A 107 -8.36 -20.31 6.39
N ASP A 108 -9.31 -21.25 6.55
CA ASP A 108 -10.48 -21.44 5.67
C ASP A 108 -11.59 -20.41 6.00
N PRO A 109 -11.87 -19.42 5.14
CA PRO A 109 -12.88 -18.38 5.39
C PRO A 109 -14.32 -18.88 5.53
N TYR A 110 -14.60 -20.10 5.07
CA TYR A 110 -15.91 -20.73 5.29
C TYR A 110 -16.11 -21.19 6.72
N LYS A 111 -15.05 -21.34 7.51
CA LYS A 111 -15.07 -21.84 8.90
C LYS A 111 -14.67 -20.76 9.90
N THR A 112 -13.62 -20.00 9.56
CA THR A 112 -12.99 -19.02 10.45
C THR A 112 -13.07 -17.62 9.84
N PRO A 113 -13.46 -16.59 10.59
CA PRO A 113 -13.47 -15.21 10.09
C PRO A 113 -12.11 -14.77 9.55
N MET A 114 -12.11 -14.09 8.41
CA MET A 114 -10.89 -13.51 7.86
C MET A 114 -10.36 -12.39 8.75
N ARG A 115 -9.04 -12.33 8.91
CA ARG A 115 -8.35 -11.21 9.53
C ARG A 115 -8.01 -10.19 8.47
N ILE A 116 -8.57 -9.01 8.57
CA ILE A 116 -8.37 -7.92 7.62
C ILE A 116 -7.85 -6.69 8.32
N TYR A 117 -7.09 -5.88 7.59
CA TYR A 117 -6.56 -4.61 8.07
C TYR A 117 -6.47 -3.60 6.91
N PRO A 118 -6.67 -2.30 7.18
CA PRO A 118 -6.45 -1.28 6.17
C PRO A 118 -5.02 -1.32 5.63
N ALA A 119 -4.88 -1.11 4.33
CA ALA A 119 -3.59 -0.99 3.68
C ALA A 119 -3.58 0.25 2.79
N VAL A 120 -2.40 0.81 2.57
CA VAL A 120 -2.22 1.89 1.58
C VAL A 120 -2.66 1.35 0.22
N HIS A 121 -3.50 2.12 -0.45
CA HIS A 121 -4.05 1.75 -1.75
C HIS A 121 -3.63 2.72 -2.85
N TYR A 122 -3.59 4.01 -2.54
CA TYR A 122 -3.28 5.07 -3.49
C TYR A 122 -2.70 6.29 -2.75
N THR A 123 -1.68 6.91 -3.32
CA THR A 123 -1.10 8.14 -2.81
C THR A 123 -1.60 9.33 -3.62
N MET A 124 -2.39 10.22 -3.00
CA MET A 124 -2.80 11.47 -3.63
C MET A 124 -1.67 12.48 -3.53
N GLY A 125 -1.46 13.24 -4.60
CA GLY A 125 -0.33 14.13 -4.76
C GLY A 125 0.80 13.46 -5.55
N GLY A 126 1.86 14.17 -5.83
CA GLY A 126 2.97 13.67 -6.62
C GLY A 126 3.72 14.79 -7.33
N LEU A 127 4.39 14.44 -8.42
CA LEU A 127 5.13 15.41 -9.24
C LEU A 127 4.16 16.36 -9.93
N TRP A 128 4.49 17.64 -9.90
CA TRP A 128 3.77 18.62 -10.70
C TRP A 128 3.99 18.36 -12.20
N VAL A 129 2.92 18.45 -12.98
CA VAL A 129 2.94 18.35 -14.43
C VAL A 129 2.03 19.41 -15.04
N ASP A 130 2.34 19.83 -16.25
CA ASP A 130 1.46 20.63 -17.08
C ASP A 130 0.38 19.76 -17.76
N TYR A 131 -0.45 20.37 -18.62
CA TYR A 131 -1.47 19.63 -19.37
C TYR A 131 -0.93 18.61 -20.37
N ASN A 132 0.36 18.72 -20.71
CA ASN A 132 1.06 17.75 -21.56
C ASN A 132 1.78 16.67 -20.75
N LEU A 133 1.57 16.61 -19.44
CA LEU A 133 2.19 15.69 -18.48
C LEU A 133 3.69 15.87 -18.33
N MET A 134 4.23 17.00 -18.79
CA MET A 134 5.64 17.33 -18.61
C MET A 134 5.85 17.98 -17.24
N THR A 135 6.91 17.56 -16.55
CA THR A 135 7.31 18.13 -15.24
C THR A 135 8.01 19.47 -15.42
N THR A 136 8.49 20.07 -14.34
CA THR A 136 9.37 21.27 -14.40
C THR A 136 10.73 20.98 -15.02
N VAL A 137 11.08 19.73 -15.24
CA VAL A 137 12.29 19.30 -15.95
C VAL A 137 11.93 18.99 -17.39
N PRO A 138 12.43 19.75 -18.39
CA PRO A 138 12.15 19.49 -19.79
C PRO A 138 12.50 18.06 -20.20
N GLY A 139 11.57 17.38 -20.91
CA GLY A 139 11.73 16.01 -21.35
C GLY A 139 11.42 14.94 -20.31
N LEU A 140 11.10 15.33 -19.07
CA LEU A 140 10.64 14.40 -18.04
C LEU A 140 9.11 14.49 -17.91
N PHE A 141 8.44 13.39 -18.21
CA PHE A 141 6.99 13.25 -18.12
C PHE A 141 6.61 12.33 -16.96
N ALA A 142 5.51 12.64 -16.27
CA ALA A 142 4.99 11.83 -15.18
C ALA A 142 3.51 11.52 -15.38
N LEU A 143 3.16 10.24 -15.38
CA LEU A 143 1.84 9.72 -15.68
C LEU A 143 1.25 8.93 -14.51
N GLY A 144 -0.08 8.93 -14.40
CA GLY A 144 -0.78 8.13 -13.40
C GLY A 144 -0.49 8.59 -11.98
N GLU A 145 -0.37 7.65 -11.06
CA GLU A 145 -0.25 7.91 -9.61
C GLU A 145 0.98 8.74 -9.21
N CYS A 146 2.03 8.75 -10.01
CA CYS A 146 3.24 9.51 -9.68
C CYS A 146 3.12 11.02 -9.90
N ASN A 147 2.16 11.48 -10.68
CA ASN A 147 1.87 12.91 -10.83
C ASN A 147 0.84 13.38 -9.78
N PHE A 148 0.74 14.70 -9.58
CA PHE A 148 -0.16 15.29 -8.57
C PHE A 148 -1.64 15.09 -8.89
N SER A 149 -2.00 14.88 -10.14
CA SER A 149 -3.33 14.68 -10.71
C SER A 149 -4.45 15.62 -10.18
N ASP A 150 -5.65 15.49 -10.70
CA ASP A 150 -6.80 16.33 -10.31
C ASP A 150 -7.59 15.81 -9.10
N HIS A 151 -7.01 14.86 -8.36
CA HIS A 151 -7.74 14.18 -7.28
C HIS A 151 -7.85 14.98 -5.98
N GLY A 152 -7.05 16.01 -5.81
CA GLY A 152 -7.01 16.77 -4.57
C GLY A 152 -6.68 15.92 -3.35
N ALA A 153 -7.32 16.20 -2.23
CA ALA A 153 -7.06 15.50 -0.98
C ALA A 153 -7.79 14.14 -0.86
N ASN A 154 -8.78 13.86 -1.69
CA ASN A 154 -9.56 12.63 -1.63
C ASN A 154 -10.06 12.20 -3.00
N ARG A 155 -9.51 11.13 -3.51
CA ARG A 155 -9.81 10.56 -4.83
C ARG A 155 -11.16 9.85 -4.85
N LEU A 156 -11.95 10.09 -5.90
CA LEU A 156 -13.16 9.33 -6.17
C LEU A 156 -12.85 7.88 -6.56
N GLY A 157 -13.80 6.98 -6.31
CA GLY A 157 -13.69 5.58 -6.69
C GLY A 157 -13.44 5.42 -8.21
N ALA A 158 -12.57 4.49 -8.59
CA ALA A 158 -12.18 4.13 -9.96
C ALA A 158 -11.45 5.23 -10.77
N SER A 159 -11.44 6.50 -10.35
CA SER A 159 -10.86 7.59 -11.12
C SER A 159 -9.35 7.48 -11.33
N ALA A 160 -8.60 6.79 -10.45
CA ALA A 160 -7.16 6.62 -10.62
C ALA A 160 -6.76 5.81 -11.85
N LEU A 161 -7.45 4.68 -12.09
CA LEU A 161 -7.21 3.87 -13.29
C LEU A 161 -7.64 4.63 -14.54
N MET A 162 -8.78 5.33 -14.49
CA MET A 162 -9.22 6.16 -15.61
C MET A 162 -8.21 7.24 -15.96
N GLN A 163 -7.68 7.95 -14.97
CA GLN A 163 -6.66 8.96 -15.19
C GLN A 163 -5.39 8.36 -15.80
N GLY A 164 -4.83 7.29 -15.20
CA GLY A 164 -3.61 6.66 -15.72
C GLY A 164 -3.78 6.12 -17.15
N LEU A 165 -4.96 5.58 -17.48
CA LEU A 165 -5.26 5.14 -18.84
C LEU A 165 -5.43 6.34 -19.80
N ALA A 166 -6.09 7.42 -19.36
CA ALA A 166 -6.24 8.63 -20.15
C ALA A 166 -4.87 9.28 -20.44
N ASP A 167 -4.03 9.41 -19.43
CA ASP A 167 -2.68 9.93 -19.58
C ASP A 167 -1.86 9.11 -20.61
N GLY A 168 -1.90 7.79 -20.49
CA GLY A 168 -1.13 6.89 -21.34
C GLY A 168 -1.66 6.76 -22.77
N TYR A 169 -2.99 6.70 -22.96
CA TYR A 169 -3.60 6.47 -24.27
C TYR A 169 -3.89 7.74 -25.04
N PHE A 170 -4.28 8.82 -24.36
CA PHE A 170 -4.79 10.03 -25.05
C PHE A 170 -3.85 11.22 -24.97
N VAL A 171 -2.98 11.32 -23.97
CA VAL A 171 -2.09 12.48 -23.83
C VAL A 171 -0.68 12.18 -24.31
N ILE A 172 -0.02 11.19 -23.76
CA ILE A 172 1.40 10.90 -24.01
C ILE A 172 1.77 10.68 -25.49
N PRO A 173 0.98 9.99 -26.32
CA PRO A 173 1.34 9.83 -27.73
C PRO A 173 1.52 11.15 -28.48
N TYR A 174 0.72 12.15 -28.12
CA TYR A 174 0.83 13.49 -28.72
C TYR A 174 1.98 14.27 -28.10
N THR A 175 2.10 14.31 -26.79
CA THR A 175 3.11 15.13 -26.11
C THR A 175 4.54 14.68 -26.40
N ILE A 176 4.81 13.38 -26.48
CA ILE A 176 6.12 12.86 -26.88
C ILE A 176 6.40 13.21 -28.34
N GLY A 177 5.43 13.02 -29.21
CA GLY A 177 5.55 13.38 -30.63
C GLY A 177 5.87 14.84 -30.83
N ASP A 178 5.13 15.73 -30.17
CA ASP A 178 5.32 17.18 -30.24
C ASP A 178 6.68 17.60 -29.64
N TYR A 179 7.05 17.04 -28.49
CA TYR A 179 8.32 17.33 -27.83
C TYR A 179 9.53 16.92 -28.69
N LEU A 180 9.44 15.79 -29.39
CA LEU A 180 10.52 15.26 -30.22
C LEU A 180 10.48 15.76 -31.68
N ALA A 181 9.45 16.52 -32.07
CA ALA A 181 9.25 16.89 -33.48
C ALA A 181 10.47 17.59 -34.08
N ASP A 182 11.11 18.48 -33.34
CA ASP A 182 12.30 19.20 -33.79
C ASP A 182 13.57 18.36 -33.67
N GLU A 183 13.59 17.33 -32.82
CA GLU A 183 14.75 16.49 -32.54
C GLU A 183 14.87 15.25 -33.46
N ILE A 184 13.77 14.81 -34.08
CA ILE A 184 13.72 13.58 -34.87
C ILE A 184 14.76 13.59 -36.01
N ARG A 185 15.10 14.77 -36.54
CA ARG A 185 16.07 14.94 -37.63
C ARG A 185 17.50 15.13 -37.16
N ASN A 186 17.69 15.34 -35.85
CA ASN A 186 19.01 15.49 -35.29
C ASN A 186 19.70 14.13 -35.12
N PRO A 187 21.00 14.05 -35.36
CA PRO A 187 21.73 12.81 -35.13
C PRO A 187 21.66 12.45 -33.64
N ALA A 188 21.41 11.18 -33.34
CA ALA A 188 21.42 10.68 -31.98
C ALA A 188 22.79 10.91 -31.34
N THR A 189 22.79 11.29 -30.06
CA THR A 189 24.03 11.39 -29.27
C THR A 189 24.72 10.04 -29.24
N PRO A 190 25.99 9.95 -29.69
CA PRO A 190 26.70 8.67 -29.73
C PRO A 190 26.93 8.15 -28.29
N THR A 191 26.86 6.84 -28.12
CA THR A 191 27.08 6.18 -26.80
C THR A 191 28.52 6.37 -26.26
N SER A 192 29.44 6.82 -27.10
CA SER A 192 30.80 7.24 -26.72
C SER A 192 30.85 8.63 -26.04
N HIS A 193 29.72 9.34 -25.91
CA HIS A 193 29.71 10.62 -25.22
C HIS A 193 30.03 10.41 -23.75
N PRO A 194 30.94 11.26 -23.16
CA PRO A 194 31.42 11.08 -21.77
C PRO A 194 30.34 10.96 -20.70
N ALA A 195 29.18 11.55 -20.92
CA ALA A 195 28.04 11.46 -19.98
C ALA A 195 27.56 10.02 -19.72
N PHE A 196 27.69 9.13 -20.70
CA PHE A 196 27.29 7.71 -20.51
C PHE A 196 28.27 7.01 -19.58
N GLU A 197 29.57 7.20 -19.76
CA GLU A 197 30.61 6.64 -18.89
C GLU A 197 30.51 7.19 -17.46
N GLU A 198 30.26 8.50 -17.31
CA GLU A 198 30.05 9.13 -16.02
C GLU A 198 28.83 8.57 -15.28
N ALA A 199 27.73 8.38 -15.99
CA ALA A 199 26.51 7.79 -15.42
C ALA A 199 26.74 6.35 -14.96
N GLU A 200 27.35 5.52 -15.82
CA GLU A 200 27.69 4.13 -15.48
C GLU A 200 28.62 4.06 -14.26
N LYS A 201 29.66 4.86 -14.23
CA LYS A 201 30.58 4.94 -13.10
C LYS A 201 29.86 5.33 -11.81
N SER A 202 28.98 6.35 -11.85
CA SER A 202 28.21 6.79 -10.69
C SER A 202 27.32 5.69 -10.13
N VAL A 203 26.66 4.91 -10.99
CA VAL A 203 25.82 3.77 -10.60
C VAL A 203 26.66 2.67 -9.97
N ASN A 204 27.77 2.29 -10.61
CA ASN A 204 28.67 1.25 -10.12
C ASN A 204 29.29 1.61 -8.76
N GLU A 205 29.69 2.87 -8.55
CA GLU A 205 30.18 3.36 -7.26
C GLU A 205 29.12 3.26 -6.17
N ARG A 206 27.86 3.58 -6.47
CA ARG A 206 26.73 3.44 -5.53
C ARG A 206 26.50 1.97 -5.14
N ILE A 207 26.47 1.07 -6.10
CA ILE A 207 26.33 -0.37 -5.88
C ILE A 207 27.48 -0.91 -5.04
N ALA A 208 28.72 -0.56 -5.39
CA ALA A 208 29.90 -0.96 -4.64
C ALA A 208 29.86 -0.46 -3.18
N LYS A 209 29.44 0.78 -2.98
CA LYS A 209 29.26 1.36 -1.64
C LYS A 209 28.22 0.57 -0.84
N LEU A 210 27.04 0.28 -1.41
CA LEU A 210 26.01 -0.49 -0.73
C LEU A 210 26.49 -1.87 -0.31
N LYS A 211 27.17 -2.58 -1.20
CA LYS A 211 27.71 -3.92 -0.91
C LYS A 211 28.86 -3.92 0.09
N SER A 212 29.64 -2.85 0.15
CA SER A 212 30.76 -2.72 1.08
C SER A 212 30.35 -2.56 2.54
N ILE A 213 29.12 -2.13 2.83
CA ILE A 213 28.63 -1.94 4.20
C ILE A 213 28.60 -3.26 4.95
N ASN A 214 28.06 -4.32 4.33
CA ASN A 214 27.99 -5.67 4.90
C ASN A 214 27.55 -5.71 6.37
N GLY A 215 26.52 -4.94 6.69
CA GLY A 215 25.95 -4.80 8.02
C GLY A 215 25.18 -6.04 8.48
N LYS A 216 24.29 -5.84 9.46
CA LYS A 216 23.51 -6.94 10.08
C LYS A 216 22.05 -6.92 9.66
N GLN A 217 21.51 -5.77 9.25
CA GLN A 217 20.10 -5.61 8.97
C GLN A 217 19.79 -5.84 7.50
N THR A 218 18.76 -6.63 7.24
CA THR A 218 18.28 -6.82 5.87
C THR A 218 17.60 -5.57 5.34
N VAL A 219 17.56 -5.41 4.03
CA VAL A 219 16.80 -4.35 3.36
C VAL A 219 15.32 -4.42 3.76
N GLU A 220 14.78 -5.63 3.87
CA GLU A 220 13.40 -5.86 4.30
C GLU A 220 13.12 -5.36 5.73
N ASP A 221 14.04 -5.55 6.67
CA ASP A 221 13.86 -5.07 8.05
C ASP A 221 13.86 -3.54 8.10
N LEU A 222 14.76 -2.91 7.37
CA LEU A 222 14.82 -1.45 7.27
C LEU A 222 13.59 -0.88 6.57
N HIS A 223 13.11 -1.54 5.51
CA HIS A 223 11.87 -1.18 4.82
C HIS A 223 10.65 -1.27 5.74
N LYS A 224 10.54 -2.34 6.54
CA LYS A 224 9.48 -2.49 7.55
C LYS A 224 9.52 -1.41 8.62
N LYS A 225 10.73 -1.03 9.08
CA LYS A 225 10.89 0.08 10.03
C LYS A 225 10.39 1.39 9.43
N LEU A 226 10.75 1.70 8.17
CA LEU A 226 10.25 2.87 7.46
C LEU A 226 8.72 2.81 7.31
N GLY A 227 8.19 1.69 6.88
CA GLY A 227 6.75 1.47 6.73
C GLY A 227 6.00 1.70 8.04
N LYS A 228 6.56 1.27 9.17
CA LYS A 228 5.96 1.49 10.49
C LYS A 228 5.97 2.98 10.89
N ILE A 229 7.05 3.70 10.65
CA ILE A 229 7.11 5.15 10.89
C ILE A 229 6.04 5.87 10.05
N MET A 230 5.96 5.54 8.77
CA MET A 230 4.97 6.12 7.86
C MET A 230 3.54 5.79 8.29
N TRP A 231 3.29 4.57 8.71
CA TRP A 231 1.98 4.13 9.18
C TRP A 231 1.54 4.86 10.45
N ASP A 232 2.43 4.95 11.44
CA ASP A 232 2.10 5.49 12.75
C ASP A 232 1.93 7.03 12.72
N TYR A 233 2.72 7.75 11.94
CA TYR A 233 2.80 9.22 11.98
C TYR A 233 2.33 9.92 10.71
N CYS A 234 2.37 9.25 9.55
CA CYS A 234 2.01 9.83 8.25
C CYS A 234 0.77 9.19 7.64
N GLY A 235 0.11 8.28 8.35
CA GLY A 235 -1.04 7.50 7.88
C GLY A 235 -2.36 8.27 7.91
N MET A 236 -3.42 7.61 8.42
CA MET A 236 -4.81 8.10 8.35
C MET A 236 -5.09 9.34 9.20
N ALA A 237 -4.36 9.55 10.30
CA ALA A 237 -4.51 10.70 11.18
C ALA A 237 -3.14 11.36 11.35
N ARG A 238 -3.02 12.61 10.95
CA ARG A 238 -1.76 13.36 10.94
C ARG A 238 -1.88 14.62 11.79
N ASN A 239 -0.80 14.97 12.49
CA ASN A 239 -0.64 16.23 13.19
C ASN A 239 0.82 16.70 13.10
N ALA A 240 1.07 17.96 13.39
CA ALA A 240 2.39 18.56 13.26
C ALA A 240 3.45 17.88 14.14
N GLU A 241 3.10 17.50 15.37
CA GLU A 241 4.02 16.81 16.28
C GLU A 241 4.45 15.44 15.72
N GLY A 242 3.49 14.61 15.31
CA GLY A 242 3.75 13.29 14.72
C GLY A 242 4.58 13.37 13.44
N LEU A 243 4.27 14.33 12.55
CA LEU A 243 5.02 14.53 11.31
C LEU A 243 6.48 14.96 11.59
N ASN A 244 6.71 15.89 12.54
CA ASN A 244 8.06 16.29 12.94
C ASN A 244 8.84 15.13 13.56
N LYS A 245 8.17 14.30 14.38
CA LYS A 245 8.77 13.08 14.92
C LYS A 245 9.17 12.11 13.82
N ALA A 246 8.28 11.87 12.85
CA ALA A 246 8.58 11.01 11.69
C ALA A 246 9.79 11.50 10.92
N LEU A 247 9.91 12.81 10.65
CA LEU A 247 11.08 13.39 9.98
C LEU A 247 12.38 13.10 10.72
N GLY A 248 12.38 13.19 12.06
CA GLY A 248 13.53 12.82 12.88
C GLY A 248 13.89 11.34 12.73
N MET A 249 12.91 10.47 12.91
CA MET A 249 13.08 9.02 12.83
C MET A 249 13.54 8.55 11.43
N ILE A 250 13.03 9.15 10.35
CA ILE A 250 13.46 8.85 8.97
C ILE A 250 14.92 9.25 8.75
N ARG A 251 15.34 10.39 9.27
CA ARG A 251 16.75 10.81 9.18
C ARG A 251 17.69 9.84 9.90
N ASP A 252 17.29 9.35 11.07
CA ASP A 252 18.07 8.39 11.84
C ASP A 252 18.07 7.01 11.18
N LEU A 253 16.92 6.55 10.66
CA LEU A 253 16.84 5.31 9.89
C LEU A 253 17.70 5.38 8.60
N LYS A 254 17.80 6.55 7.95
CA LYS A 254 18.70 6.74 6.81
C LYS A 254 20.17 6.59 7.19
N LYS A 255 20.57 7.08 8.38
CA LYS A 255 21.94 6.86 8.89
C LYS A 255 22.18 5.38 9.20
N GLU A 256 21.21 4.73 9.86
CA GLU A 256 21.25 3.31 10.17
C GLU A 256 21.38 2.48 8.88
N PHE A 257 20.61 2.77 7.84
CA PHE A 257 20.71 2.13 6.53
C PHE A 257 22.14 2.18 5.99
N TRP A 258 22.74 3.38 5.92
CA TRP A 258 24.08 3.58 5.38
C TRP A 258 25.21 3.06 6.26
N SER A 259 24.92 2.58 7.46
CA SER A 259 25.91 2.02 8.39
C SER A 259 25.76 0.52 8.64
N ASP A 260 24.55 -0.05 8.43
CA ASP A 260 24.28 -1.41 8.91
C ASP A 260 23.45 -2.26 7.92
N VAL A 261 23.18 -1.78 6.68
CA VAL A 261 22.49 -2.56 5.68
C VAL A 261 23.34 -3.75 5.20
N LYS A 262 22.68 -4.90 5.01
CA LYS A 262 23.26 -6.10 4.42
C LYS A 262 22.50 -6.48 3.16
N ILE A 263 23.21 -6.51 2.05
CA ILE A 263 22.69 -6.95 0.75
C ILE A 263 23.34 -8.28 0.38
N PRO A 264 22.63 -9.41 0.50
CA PRO A 264 23.14 -10.72 0.10
C PRO A 264 23.16 -10.84 -1.43
N GLY A 265 23.82 -11.88 -1.93
CA GLY A 265 23.85 -12.25 -3.34
C GLY A 265 24.90 -11.53 -4.19
N ASP A 266 24.97 -11.93 -5.46
CA ASP A 266 25.88 -11.36 -6.46
C ASP A 266 25.22 -10.18 -7.20
N ILE A 267 26.06 -9.27 -7.71
CA ILE A 267 25.64 -8.16 -8.56
C ILE A 267 25.43 -8.57 -10.03
N ASN A 268 26.03 -9.69 -10.42
CA ASN A 268 25.96 -10.22 -11.80
C ASN A 268 24.70 -11.06 -12.04
N GLU A 269 23.89 -11.29 -11.01
CA GLU A 269 22.63 -11.99 -11.09
C GLU A 269 21.47 -11.05 -10.72
N PHE A 270 20.24 -11.43 -11.07
CA PHE A 270 19.05 -10.72 -10.62
C PHE A 270 18.98 -10.75 -9.10
N ASN A 271 19.11 -9.60 -8.48
CA ASN A 271 19.20 -9.46 -7.02
C ASN A 271 18.08 -8.55 -6.48
N PRO A 272 16.94 -9.12 -6.06
CA PRO A 272 15.81 -8.33 -5.54
C PRO A 272 16.14 -7.49 -4.30
N GLU A 273 17.11 -7.92 -3.48
CA GLU A 273 17.51 -7.16 -2.29
C GLU A 273 18.34 -5.92 -2.67
N LEU A 274 19.17 -6.03 -3.72
CA LEU A 274 19.88 -4.88 -4.26
C LEU A 274 18.93 -3.89 -4.94
N ASP A 275 17.94 -4.39 -5.67
CA ASP A 275 16.92 -3.57 -6.32
C ASP A 275 16.07 -2.78 -5.31
N LYS A 276 15.76 -3.38 -4.18
CA LYS A 276 15.06 -2.71 -3.07
C LYS A 276 15.92 -1.67 -2.35
N ALA A 277 17.21 -1.87 -2.28
CA ALA A 277 18.14 -1.00 -1.56
C ALA A 277 18.38 0.33 -2.29
#